data_e3dffe673cd0dbde68c3c9abd31e7eb4
#
_entry.id   e3dffe673cd0dbde68c3c9abd31e7eb4
#
_cell.length_a   1.000
_cell.length_b   1.000
_cell.length_c   1.000
_cell.angle_alpha   90.00
_cell.angle_beta   90.00
_cell.angle_gamma   90.00
#
_symmetry.space_group_name_H-M   'P 1'
#
loop_
_entity.id
_entity.type
_entity.pdbx_description
1 polymer ?
#
loop_
_entity_poly.entity_id
_entity_poly.type
_entity_poly.pdbx_seq_one_letter_code
_entity_poly.pdbx_strand_id
1 'polypeptide(L)'
;MNIKDFTTGVQHIGIPTNNIEETINFYLTLGFTTALRTINGTEEVAFLQLHNLVIETYQNRQAAMAYGAIDHIAIDVKNIDELFKVVQRAGLKMLDSEVNCWPFWENGVKFFTIEGPNKEKIEFCEKL
;
A
#
# COMPACT_ATOMS: atom_id res chain seq x y z
N MET A 1 4.82 12.77 31.48
CA MET A 1 4.15 12.62 30.14
C MET A 1 5.16 12.22 29.10
N ASN A 2 4.83 11.30 28.26
CA ASN A 2 5.68 10.88 27.17
C ASN A 2 4.92 10.94 25.84
N ILE A 3 5.62 10.80 24.74
CA ILE A 3 5.05 10.94 23.39
C ILE A 3 3.85 10.01 23.17
N LYS A 4 3.93 8.80 23.70
CA LYS A 4 2.86 7.80 23.57
C LYS A 4 1.50 8.33 24.07
N ASP A 5 1.50 9.14 25.14
CA ASP A 5 0.26 9.63 25.76
C ASP A 5 -0.53 10.58 24.85
N PHE A 6 0.14 11.12 23.81
CA PHE A 6 -0.49 12.03 22.85
C PHE A 6 -0.87 11.33 21.54
N THR A 7 -0.45 10.09 21.35
CA THR A 7 -0.66 9.38 20.07
C THR A 7 -1.88 8.47 20.16
N THR A 8 -2.57 8.32 19.02
CA THR A 8 -3.77 7.48 18.93
C THR A 8 -3.68 6.42 17.82
N GLY A 9 -2.59 6.41 17.07
CA GLY A 9 -2.35 5.42 16.01
C GLY A 9 -1.82 6.05 14.74
N VAL A 10 -1.82 5.28 13.67
CA VAL A 10 -1.45 5.79 12.34
C VAL A 10 -2.64 6.53 11.75
N GLN A 11 -2.43 7.75 11.27
CA GLN A 11 -3.47 8.51 10.59
C GLN A 11 -3.44 8.28 9.08
N HIS A 12 -2.27 8.44 8.46
CA HIS A 12 -2.10 8.17 7.02
C HIS A 12 -0.63 7.97 6.69
N ILE A 13 -0.38 7.46 5.48
CA ILE A 13 0.95 7.31 4.90
C ILE A 13 0.99 8.18 3.66
N GLY A 14 1.99 9.06 3.54
CA GLY A 14 2.15 9.94 2.40
C GLY A 14 3.02 9.33 1.31
N ILE A 15 2.52 9.33 0.08
CA ILE A 15 3.24 8.81 -1.09
C ILE A 15 3.18 9.86 -2.19
N PRO A 16 4.30 10.55 -2.48
CA PRO A 16 4.35 11.48 -3.60
C PRO A 16 4.19 10.74 -4.92
N THR A 17 3.63 11.43 -5.91
CA THR A 17 3.46 10.83 -7.23
C THR A 17 3.80 11.80 -8.34
N ASN A 18 4.20 11.24 -9.48
CA ASN A 18 4.39 11.98 -10.72
C ASN A 18 3.11 12.02 -11.57
N ASN A 19 2.15 11.12 -11.28
CA ASN A 19 0.87 11.03 -11.99
C ASN A 19 -0.21 10.53 -11.04
N ILE A 20 -1.03 11.46 -10.54
CA ILE A 20 -2.03 11.14 -9.52
C ILE A 20 -3.15 10.23 -10.05
N GLU A 21 -3.54 10.36 -11.32
CA GLU A 21 -4.58 9.51 -11.90
C GLU A 21 -4.12 8.05 -11.95
N GLU A 22 -2.88 7.82 -12.35
CA GLU A 22 -2.28 6.48 -12.38
C GLU A 22 -2.22 5.88 -10.97
N THR A 23 -1.83 6.66 -9.99
CA THR A 23 -1.73 6.21 -8.60
C THR A 23 -3.11 5.90 -8.03
N ILE A 24 -4.09 6.78 -8.24
CA ILE A 24 -5.47 6.53 -7.80
C ILE A 24 -5.99 5.23 -8.43
N ASN A 25 -5.84 5.07 -9.73
CA ASN A 25 -6.34 3.88 -10.44
C ASN A 25 -5.69 2.59 -9.92
N PHE A 26 -4.39 2.64 -9.63
CA PHE A 26 -3.69 1.50 -9.03
C PHE A 26 -4.34 1.08 -7.71
N TYR A 27 -4.53 2.03 -6.79
CA TYR A 27 -5.11 1.72 -5.48
C TYR A 27 -6.58 1.33 -5.56
N LEU A 28 -7.36 1.92 -6.47
CA LEU A 28 -8.74 1.47 -6.72
C LEU A 28 -8.78 0.01 -7.15
N THR A 29 -7.81 -0.44 -7.94
CA THR A 29 -7.70 -1.85 -8.34
C THR A 29 -7.49 -2.77 -7.13
N LEU A 30 -6.82 -2.29 -6.09
CA LEU A 30 -6.62 -3.04 -4.85
C LEU A 30 -7.85 -3.03 -3.94
N GLY A 31 -8.88 -2.25 -4.27
CA GLY A 31 -10.09 -2.13 -3.46
C GLY A 31 -10.16 -0.87 -2.60
N PHE A 32 -9.20 0.05 -2.72
CA PHE A 32 -9.28 1.33 -2.03
C PHE A 32 -10.43 2.16 -2.61
N THR A 33 -10.97 3.06 -1.78
CA THR A 33 -11.92 4.08 -2.21
C THR A 33 -11.27 5.46 -2.03
N THR A 34 -11.72 6.43 -2.82
CA THR A 34 -11.27 7.81 -2.65
C THR A 34 -12.08 8.45 -1.53
N ALA A 35 -11.45 8.65 -0.37
CA ALA A 35 -12.08 9.27 0.78
C ALA A 35 -12.18 10.78 0.64
N LEU A 36 -11.17 11.39 0.01
CA LEU A 36 -11.13 12.83 -0.23
C LEU A 36 -10.26 13.10 -1.46
N ARG A 37 -10.70 14.00 -2.32
CA ARG A 37 -9.87 14.53 -3.38
C ARG A 37 -9.93 16.05 -3.30
N THR A 38 -8.76 16.70 -3.32
CA THR A 38 -8.65 18.15 -3.13
C THR A 38 -7.40 18.69 -3.80
N ILE A 39 -7.19 19.98 -3.64
CA ILE A 39 -6.00 20.68 -4.15
C ILE A 39 -5.37 21.43 -2.98
N ASN A 40 -4.05 21.25 -2.83
CA ASN A 40 -3.26 22.01 -1.88
C ASN A 40 -2.36 22.96 -2.68
N GLY A 41 -2.75 24.25 -2.72
CA GLY A 41 -2.09 25.21 -3.60
C GLY A 41 -2.31 24.83 -5.06
N THR A 42 -1.25 24.36 -5.73
CA THR A 42 -1.31 23.85 -7.11
C THR A 42 -1.20 22.34 -7.21
N GLU A 43 -0.99 21.64 -6.07
CA GLU A 43 -0.83 20.20 -6.05
C GLU A 43 -2.18 19.50 -5.90
N GLU A 44 -2.45 18.56 -6.77
CA GLU A 44 -3.59 17.66 -6.61
C GLU A 44 -3.29 16.64 -5.52
N VAL A 45 -4.27 16.40 -4.66
CA VAL A 45 -4.15 15.51 -3.50
C VAL A 45 -5.34 14.57 -3.47
N ALA A 46 -5.08 13.30 -3.14
CA ALA A 46 -6.12 12.32 -2.88
C ALA A 46 -5.81 11.53 -1.62
N PHE A 47 -6.82 11.31 -0.80
CA PHE A 47 -6.77 10.38 0.32
C PHE A 47 -7.53 9.12 -0.08
N LEU A 48 -6.82 8.00 -0.10
CA LEU A 48 -7.31 6.70 -0.53
C LEU A 48 -7.41 5.79 0.68
N GLN A 49 -8.53 5.09 0.85
CA GLN A 49 -8.79 4.32 2.06
C GLN A 49 -9.16 2.89 1.76
N LEU A 50 -8.53 1.97 2.49
CA LEU A 50 -8.86 0.54 2.53
C LEU A 50 -8.90 0.13 4.01
N HIS A 51 -10.09 -0.11 4.56
CA HIS A 51 -10.27 -0.39 5.99
C HIS A 51 -9.64 0.71 6.85
N ASN A 52 -8.68 0.39 7.72
CA ASN A 52 -7.99 1.35 8.59
C ASN A 52 -6.72 1.94 7.95
N LEU A 53 -6.40 1.57 6.71
CA LEU A 53 -5.25 2.11 5.99
C LEU A 53 -5.70 3.30 5.16
N VAL A 54 -5.06 4.45 5.37
CA VAL A 54 -5.27 5.66 4.58
C VAL A 54 -3.94 6.07 3.95
N ILE A 55 -3.94 6.26 2.64
CA ILE A 55 -2.79 6.74 1.89
C ILE A 55 -3.14 8.12 1.35
N GLU A 56 -2.30 9.11 1.64
CA GLU A 56 -2.34 10.41 0.99
C GLU A 56 -1.38 10.38 -0.19
N THR A 57 -1.89 10.56 -1.40
CA THR A 57 -1.02 10.74 -2.58
C THR A 57 -1.16 12.18 -3.06
N TYR A 58 -0.04 12.77 -3.44
CA TYR A 58 0.02 14.16 -3.87
C TYR A 58 0.97 14.31 -5.05
N GLN A 59 0.48 15.03 -6.08
CA GLN A 59 1.23 15.16 -7.32
C GLN A 59 2.21 16.32 -7.26
N ASN A 60 3.33 16.09 -6.57
CA ASN A 60 4.43 17.05 -6.55
C ASN A 60 5.48 16.79 -7.64
N ARG A 61 5.32 15.71 -8.42
CA ARG A 61 6.23 15.27 -9.48
C ARG A 61 7.64 14.98 -8.99
N GLN A 62 7.76 14.60 -7.71
CA GLN A 62 9.02 14.29 -7.05
C GLN A 62 8.99 12.89 -6.42
N ALA A 63 8.27 11.96 -7.02
CA ALA A 63 8.30 10.57 -6.59
C ALA A 63 9.74 10.05 -6.73
N ALA A 64 10.24 9.41 -5.68
CA ALA A 64 11.61 8.90 -5.67
C ALA A 64 11.85 7.83 -6.73
N MET A 65 10.81 7.10 -7.13
CA MET A 65 10.88 6.01 -8.10
C MET A 65 11.94 4.98 -7.73
N ALA A 66 12.06 4.70 -6.42
CA ALA A 66 13.03 3.78 -5.84
C ALA A 66 12.49 3.30 -4.49
N TYR A 67 13.00 2.17 -4.02
CA TYR A 67 12.67 1.67 -2.68
C TYR A 67 13.31 2.58 -1.64
N GLY A 68 12.58 2.88 -0.57
CA GLY A 68 12.99 3.84 0.44
C GLY A 68 13.29 3.22 1.80
N ALA A 69 13.50 4.08 2.81
CA ALA A 69 13.77 3.65 4.18
C ALA A 69 12.61 2.84 4.77
N ILE A 70 11.37 3.21 4.45
CA ILE A 70 10.21 2.34 4.67
C ILE A 70 10.12 1.44 3.43
N ASP A 71 10.45 0.16 3.59
CA ASP A 71 10.58 -0.76 2.47
C ASP A 71 9.23 -1.14 1.87
N HIS A 72 8.24 -1.43 2.72
CA HIS A 72 6.94 -1.87 2.23
C HIS A 72 5.81 -1.54 3.21
N ILE A 73 4.59 -1.59 2.69
CA ILE A 73 3.35 -1.55 3.47
C ILE A 73 2.77 -2.95 3.39
N ALA A 74 2.50 -3.58 4.53
CA ALA A 74 1.88 -4.89 4.56
C ALA A 74 0.38 -4.77 4.83
N ILE A 75 -0.43 -5.35 3.96
CA ILE A 75 -1.88 -5.44 4.11
C ILE A 75 -2.19 -6.83 4.67
N ASP A 76 -2.88 -6.87 5.79
CA ASP A 76 -3.33 -8.12 6.39
C ASP A 76 -4.45 -8.73 5.54
N VAL A 77 -4.30 -10.00 5.19
CA VAL A 77 -5.24 -10.67 4.29
C VAL A 77 -5.62 -12.05 4.81
N LYS A 78 -6.66 -12.60 4.21
CA LYS A 78 -7.09 -13.98 4.39
C LYS A 78 -7.12 -14.67 3.03
N ASN A 79 -6.98 -15.99 3.02
CA ASN A 79 -7.01 -16.81 1.80
C ASN A 79 -5.99 -16.33 0.76
N ILE A 80 -4.75 -16.17 1.20
CA ILE A 80 -3.70 -15.56 0.39
C ILE A 80 -3.39 -16.33 -0.90
N ASP A 81 -3.54 -17.65 -0.90
CA ASP A 81 -3.30 -18.46 -2.11
C ASP A 81 -4.30 -18.11 -3.21
N GLU A 82 -5.55 -17.88 -2.86
CA GLU A 82 -6.55 -17.40 -3.82
C GLU A 82 -6.31 -15.95 -4.21
N LEU A 83 -5.94 -15.10 -3.25
CA LEU A 83 -5.62 -13.70 -3.52
C LEU A 83 -4.47 -13.58 -4.52
N PHE A 84 -3.45 -14.42 -4.40
CA PHE A 84 -2.32 -14.44 -5.33
C PHE A 84 -2.80 -14.61 -6.78
N LYS A 85 -3.73 -15.54 -7.01
CA LYS A 85 -4.30 -15.77 -8.34
C LYS A 85 -5.10 -14.57 -8.85
N VAL A 86 -5.88 -13.94 -7.96
CA VAL A 86 -6.68 -12.75 -8.29
C VAL A 86 -5.77 -11.59 -8.70
N VAL A 87 -4.74 -11.34 -7.91
CA VAL A 87 -3.77 -10.25 -8.16
C VAL A 87 -3.00 -10.51 -9.46
N GLN A 88 -2.59 -11.74 -9.69
CA GLN A 88 -1.89 -12.14 -10.91
C GLN A 88 -2.76 -11.91 -12.15
N ARG A 89 -4.04 -12.28 -12.09
CA ARG A 89 -5.00 -12.07 -13.20
C ARG A 89 -5.28 -10.59 -13.44
N ALA A 90 -5.18 -9.76 -12.42
CA ALA A 90 -5.36 -8.31 -12.55
C ALA A 90 -4.21 -7.63 -13.30
N GLY A 91 -3.13 -8.35 -13.58
CA GLY A 91 -2.01 -7.84 -14.35
C GLY A 91 -1.10 -6.88 -13.58
N LEU A 92 -1.16 -6.91 -12.24
CA LEU A 92 -0.32 -6.09 -11.40
C LEU A 92 1.13 -6.57 -11.43
N LYS A 93 2.07 -5.68 -11.14
CA LYS A 93 3.49 -6.01 -11.18
C LYS A 93 3.87 -6.84 -9.96
N MET A 94 4.04 -8.14 -10.17
CA MET A 94 4.42 -9.09 -9.13
C MET A 94 5.93 -9.01 -8.87
N LEU A 95 6.32 -8.88 -7.61
CA LEU A 95 7.72 -8.96 -7.20
C LEU A 95 8.11 -10.36 -6.76
N ASP A 96 7.13 -11.22 -6.48
CA ASP A 96 7.32 -12.61 -6.12
C ASP A 96 6.66 -13.51 -7.16
N SER A 97 7.32 -14.63 -7.49
CA SER A 97 6.78 -15.60 -8.44
C SER A 97 5.81 -16.59 -7.79
N GLU A 98 5.80 -16.65 -6.46
CA GLU A 98 4.96 -17.54 -5.67
C GLU A 98 4.69 -16.96 -4.29
N VAL A 99 3.73 -17.53 -3.58
CA VAL A 99 3.49 -17.21 -2.16
C VAL A 99 4.64 -17.77 -1.34
N ASN A 100 5.23 -16.91 -0.50
CA ASN A 100 6.33 -17.29 0.39
C ASN A 100 5.79 -17.69 1.75
N CYS A 101 6.49 -18.61 2.43
CA CYS A 101 6.15 -19.04 3.79
C CYS A 101 7.35 -18.79 4.70
N TRP A 102 7.14 -18.07 5.82
CA TRP A 102 8.19 -17.76 6.79
C TRP A 102 7.71 -18.06 8.20
N PRO A 103 8.62 -18.42 9.13
CA PRO A 103 8.24 -18.90 10.46
C PRO A 103 8.01 -17.77 11.48
N PHE A 104 7.30 -16.71 11.08
CA PHE A 104 6.99 -15.61 11.98
C PHE A 104 5.69 -15.91 12.75
N TRP A 105 5.57 -15.33 13.94
CA TRP A 105 4.45 -15.49 14.84
C TRP A 105 4.30 -16.97 15.28
N GLU A 106 3.15 -17.31 15.84
CA GLU A 106 2.94 -18.62 16.44
C GLU A 106 2.95 -19.76 15.40
N ASN A 107 2.27 -19.54 14.29
CA ASN A 107 2.03 -20.58 13.28
C ASN A 107 2.64 -20.27 11.90
N GLY A 108 3.47 -19.22 11.81
CA GLY A 108 4.04 -18.78 10.56
C GLY A 108 3.18 -17.78 9.80
N VAL A 109 3.71 -17.32 8.70
CA VAL A 109 3.03 -16.39 7.80
C VAL A 109 3.21 -16.83 6.35
N LYS A 110 2.27 -16.42 5.51
CA LYS A 110 2.41 -16.46 4.06
C LYS A 110 2.33 -15.05 3.51
N PHE A 111 3.15 -14.74 2.52
CA PHE A 111 3.14 -13.40 1.93
C PHE A 111 3.61 -13.40 0.49
N PHE A 112 3.22 -12.36 -0.23
CA PHE A 112 3.79 -11.98 -1.52
C PHE A 112 3.69 -10.47 -1.69
N THR A 113 4.49 -9.92 -2.61
CA THR A 113 4.65 -8.47 -2.76
C THR A 113 4.43 -8.06 -4.21
N ILE A 114 3.79 -6.91 -4.40
CA ILE A 114 3.63 -6.25 -5.68
C ILE A 114 4.28 -4.87 -5.64
N GLU A 115 4.47 -4.27 -6.81
CA GLU A 115 5.04 -2.94 -6.94
C GLU A 115 3.99 -1.98 -7.53
N GLY A 116 3.84 -0.84 -6.88
CA GLY A 116 2.98 0.23 -7.38
C GLY A 116 3.68 1.16 -8.36
N PRO A 117 2.94 2.13 -8.93
CA PRO A 117 3.45 3.01 -9.99
C PRO A 117 4.57 3.96 -9.54
N ASN A 118 4.72 4.19 -8.25
CA ASN A 118 5.78 5.02 -7.68
C ASN A 118 6.92 4.19 -7.07
N LYS A 119 6.99 2.90 -7.42
CA LYS A 119 7.88 1.89 -6.86
C LYS A 119 7.63 1.58 -5.39
N GLU A 120 6.45 1.93 -4.89
CA GLU A 120 6.04 1.48 -3.57
C GLU A 120 5.80 -0.03 -3.57
N LYS A 121 6.32 -0.70 -2.56
CA LYS A 121 6.08 -2.13 -2.36
C LYS A 121 4.83 -2.31 -1.50
N ILE A 122 3.89 -3.09 -1.99
CA ILE A 122 2.71 -3.51 -1.24
C ILE A 122 2.81 -5.01 -1.01
N GLU A 123 2.95 -5.39 0.25
CA GLU A 123 2.96 -6.79 0.66
C GLU A 123 1.56 -7.21 1.09
N PHE A 124 1.14 -8.40 0.67
CA PHE A 124 -0.04 -9.06 1.22
C PHE A 124 0.46 -10.15 2.15
N CYS A 125 -0.01 -10.17 3.39
CA CYS A 125 0.51 -11.06 4.42
C CYS A 125 -0.63 -11.68 5.23
N GLU A 126 -0.60 -13.00 5.36
CA GLU A 126 -1.55 -13.76 6.15
C GLU A 126 -0.84 -14.45 7.31
N LYS A 127 -1.27 -14.17 8.55
CA LYS A 127 -0.83 -14.95 9.72
C LYS A 127 -1.62 -16.27 9.76
N LEU A 128 -0.90 -17.35 9.90
CA LEU A 128 -1.49 -18.69 9.96
C LEU A 128 -1.94 -19.10 11.36
#